data_9ba2cae956dd9f4d67049f641e84444f
#
_entry.id   9ba2cae956dd9f4d67049f641e84444f
#
_cell.length_a   1.000
_cell.length_b   1.000
_cell.length_c   1.000
_cell.angle_alpha   90.00
_cell.angle_beta   90.00
_cell.angle_gamma   90.00
#
_symmetry.space_group_name_H-M   'P 1'
#
loop_
_entity.id
_entity.type
_entity.pdbx_description
1 polymer ?
#
loop_
_entity_poly.entity_id
_entity_poly.type
_entity_poly.pdbx_seq_one_letter_code
_entity_poly.pdbx_strand_id
1 'polypeptide(L)'
;VIWLFIMNMSELSYNRARCFTVFSLIACAVMFVSTMTGYLNNFYDNDYEAHGAVISYLEQLPDNENESITANTFFIAPLYKQKELYTINDRDVPTDESAPLADIVLLDRTNVKFETNYNYFTSLGMKEVTIEDERVACLVCRLEL
;
A
#
# COMPACT_ATOMS: atom_id res chain seq x y z
N VAL A 1 -32.84 7.41 -3.12
CA VAL A 1 -32.50 7.71 -4.51
C VAL A 1 -32.96 6.58 -5.44
N ILE A 2 -32.56 5.33 -5.21
CA ILE A 2 -32.94 4.16 -6.05
C ILE A 2 -34.48 3.97 -6.09
N TRP A 3 -35.17 4.13 -4.97
CA TRP A 3 -36.63 3.98 -4.87
C TRP A 3 -37.38 5.03 -5.68
N LEU A 4 -37.00 6.30 -5.60
CA LEU A 4 -37.55 7.37 -6.42
C LEU A 4 -37.30 7.17 -7.92
N PHE A 5 -36.16 6.58 -8.27
CA PHE A 5 -35.83 6.20 -9.63
C PHE A 5 -36.78 5.13 -10.17
N ILE A 6 -37.02 4.08 -9.41
CA ILE A 6 -37.92 2.98 -9.78
C ILE A 6 -39.38 3.49 -9.95
N MET A 7 -39.86 4.35 -9.06
CA MET A 7 -41.18 4.94 -9.15
C MET A 7 -41.36 5.81 -10.40
N ASN A 8 -40.38 6.66 -10.72
CA ASN A 8 -40.41 7.47 -11.95
C ASN A 8 -40.32 6.64 -13.23
N MET A 9 -39.67 5.51 -13.21
CA MET A 9 -39.57 4.59 -14.35
C MET A 9 -40.91 3.94 -14.68
N SER A 10 -41.78 3.70 -13.69
CA SER A 10 -43.12 3.09 -13.90
C SER A 10 -44.10 4.01 -14.66
N GLU A 11 -43.87 5.31 -14.64
CA GLU A 11 -44.72 6.31 -15.32
C GLU A 11 -44.22 6.70 -16.73
N LEU A 12 -43.02 6.26 -17.12
CA LEU A 12 -42.47 6.52 -18.44
C LEU A 12 -43.00 5.54 -19.49
N SER A 13 -43.29 6.05 -20.70
CA SER A 13 -43.56 5.16 -21.83
C SER A 13 -42.38 4.19 -22.03
N TYR A 14 -42.67 2.96 -22.44
CA TYR A 14 -41.69 1.87 -22.60
C TYR A 14 -40.39 2.30 -23.32
N ASN A 15 -40.52 3.06 -24.40
CA ASN A 15 -39.37 3.52 -25.18
C ASN A 15 -38.50 4.53 -24.41
N ARG A 16 -39.11 5.45 -23.66
CA ARG A 16 -38.36 6.43 -22.85
C ARG A 16 -37.66 5.74 -21.65
N ALA A 17 -38.35 4.80 -21.02
CA ALA A 17 -37.75 4.01 -19.95
C ALA A 17 -36.53 3.24 -20.46
N ARG A 18 -36.62 2.61 -21.64
CA ARG A 18 -35.50 1.88 -22.24
C ARG A 18 -34.33 2.78 -22.58
N CYS A 19 -34.58 3.95 -23.21
CA CYS A 19 -33.50 4.92 -23.49
C CYS A 19 -32.82 5.41 -22.22
N PHE A 20 -33.59 5.70 -21.18
CA PHE A 20 -33.03 6.15 -19.89
C PHE A 20 -32.18 5.08 -19.22
N THR A 21 -32.63 3.82 -19.24
CA THR A 21 -31.85 2.69 -18.68
C THR A 21 -30.54 2.52 -19.43
N VAL A 22 -30.56 2.53 -20.76
CA VAL A 22 -29.33 2.42 -21.57
C VAL A 22 -28.38 3.57 -21.29
N PHE A 23 -28.86 4.80 -21.25
CA PHE A 23 -28.04 5.97 -20.93
C PHE A 23 -27.43 5.87 -19.53
N SER A 24 -28.21 5.46 -18.53
CA SER A 24 -27.74 5.27 -17.16
C SER A 24 -26.65 4.19 -17.07
N LEU A 25 -26.82 3.07 -17.77
CA LEU A 25 -25.80 2.01 -17.81
C LEU A 25 -24.50 2.50 -18.48
N ILE A 26 -24.60 3.25 -19.57
CA ILE A 26 -23.40 3.83 -20.22
C ILE A 26 -22.70 4.81 -19.27
N ALA A 27 -23.45 5.69 -18.61
CA ALA A 27 -22.88 6.63 -17.65
C ALA A 27 -22.17 5.93 -16.49
N CYS A 28 -22.80 4.89 -15.91
CA CYS A 28 -22.19 4.08 -14.86
C CYS A 28 -20.92 3.37 -15.35
N ALA A 29 -20.93 2.81 -16.57
CA ALA A 29 -19.77 2.16 -17.16
C ALA A 29 -18.61 3.14 -17.37
N VAL A 30 -18.87 4.34 -17.89
CA VAL A 30 -17.86 5.39 -18.08
C VAL A 30 -17.26 5.83 -16.73
N MET A 31 -18.10 6.06 -15.73
CA MET A 31 -17.63 6.42 -14.39
C MET A 31 -16.77 5.30 -13.78
N PHE A 32 -17.20 4.05 -13.90
CA PHE A 32 -16.46 2.89 -13.40
C PHE A 32 -15.09 2.77 -14.06
N VAL A 33 -15.03 2.83 -15.40
CA VAL A 33 -13.76 2.76 -16.15
C VAL A 33 -12.84 3.91 -15.78
N SER A 34 -13.35 5.14 -15.70
CA SER A 34 -12.55 6.31 -15.34
C SER A 34 -11.96 6.17 -13.91
N THR A 35 -12.76 5.72 -12.96
CA THR A 35 -12.30 5.52 -11.58
C THR A 35 -11.27 4.39 -11.50
N MET A 36 -11.52 3.27 -12.18
CA MET A 36 -10.59 2.14 -12.20
C MET A 36 -9.28 2.48 -12.88
N THR A 37 -9.32 3.21 -14.02
CA THR A 37 -8.10 3.64 -14.72
C THR A 37 -7.26 4.55 -13.83
N GLY A 38 -7.89 5.52 -13.16
CA GLY A 38 -7.18 6.40 -12.23
C GLY A 38 -6.54 5.65 -11.06
N TYR A 39 -7.27 4.68 -10.50
CA TYR A 39 -6.74 3.84 -9.41
C TYR A 39 -5.57 2.96 -9.88
N LEU A 40 -5.72 2.29 -11.03
CA LEU A 40 -4.68 1.42 -11.58
C LEU A 40 -3.42 2.19 -11.97
N ASN A 41 -3.55 3.35 -12.62
CA ASN A 41 -2.40 4.17 -12.97
C ASN A 41 -1.65 4.61 -11.71
N ASN A 42 -2.37 5.09 -10.70
CA ASN A 42 -1.74 5.51 -9.45
C ASN A 42 -1.02 4.34 -8.74
N PHE A 43 -1.61 3.15 -8.78
CA PHE A 43 -1.02 1.94 -8.21
C PHE A 43 0.23 1.50 -8.99
N TYR A 44 0.16 1.43 -10.33
CA TYR A 44 1.29 0.99 -11.16
C TYR A 44 2.41 2.02 -11.22
N ASP A 45 2.10 3.31 -11.31
CA ASP A 45 3.12 4.34 -11.49
C ASP A 45 3.94 4.63 -10.22
N ASN A 46 3.35 4.44 -9.02
CA ASN A 46 4.01 4.82 -7.77
C ASN A 46 4.27 3.64 -6.82
N ASP A 47 3.43 2.62 -6.85
CA ASP A 47 3.45 1.57 -5.83
C ASP A 47 4.20 0.32 -6.31
N TYR A 48 4.12 0.02 -7.60
CA TYR A 48 4.72 -1.19 -8.17
C TYR A 48 6.25 -1.13 -8.17
N GLU A 49 6.84 0.02 -8.50
CA GLU A 49 8.28 0.19 -8.53
C GLU A 49 8.89 0.05 -7.12
N ALA A 50 8.29 0.69 -6.12
CA ALA A 50 8.72 0.58 -4.73
C ALA A 50 8.63 -0.86 -4.19
N HIS A 51 7.53 -1.57 -4.50
CA HIS A 51 7.41 -2.99 -4.15
C HIS A 51 8.44 -3.86 -4.86
N GLY A 52 8.70 -3.61 -6.15
CA GLY A 52 9.71 -4.31 -6.93
C GLY A 52 11.12 -4.12 -6.37
N ALA A 53 11.49 -2.90 -6.00
CA ALA A 53 12.77 -2.58 -5.39
C ALA A 53 12.99 -3.32 -4.05
N VAL A 54 11.95 -3.38 -3.21
CA VAL A 54 12.00 -4.13 -1.94
C VAL A 54 12.20 -5.63 -2.19
N ILE A 55 11.43 -6.24 -3.09
CA ILE A 55 11.55 -7.66 -3.42
C ILE A 55 12.94 -7.96 -3.97
N SER A 56 13.43 -7.15 -4.91
CA SER A 56 14.77 -7.32 -5.51
C SER A 56 15.88 -7.21 -4.47
N TYR A 57 15.73 -6.33 -3.48
CA TYR A 57 16.68 -6.23 -2.37
C TYR A 57 16.67 -7.49 -1.50
N LEU A 58 15.49 -7.96 -1.11
CA LEU A 58 15.37 -9.16 -0.26
C LEU A 58 15.88 -10.43 -0.95
N GLU A 59 15.65 -10.57 -2.25
CA GLU A 59 16.15 -11.71 -3.04
C GLU A 59 17.69 -11.78 -3.10
N GLN A 60 18.38 -10.67 -2.86
CA GLN A 60 19.85 -10.64 -2.79
C GLN A 60 20.40 -11.08 -1.42
N LEU A 61 19.55 -11.18 -0.40
CA LEU A 61 19.98 -11.64 0.92
C LEU A 61 20.09 -13.16 0.96
N PRO A 62 21.15 -13.70 1.59
CA PRO A 62 21.42 -15.14 1.58
C PRO A 62 20.39 -15.97 2.34
N ASP A 63 19.66 -15.40 3.27
CA ASP A 63 18.66 -16.07 4.13
C ASP A 63 17.35 -15.26 4.23
N ASN A 64 16.90 -14.77 3.10
CA ASN A 64 15.78 -13.83 3.00
C ASN A 64 14.47 -14.32 3.65
N GLU A 65 14.23 -15.63 3.66
CA GLU A 65 12.98 -16.20 4.22
C GLU A 65 12.98 -16.27 5.76
N ASN A 66 14.13 -16.19 6.40
CA ASN A 66 14.27 -16.27 7.85
C ASN A 66 14.50 -14.91 8.52
N GLU A 67 14.76 -13.86 7.76
CA GLU A 67 14.88 -12.50 8.26
C GLU A 67 13.54 -12.02 8.84
N SER A 68 13.56 -11.43 10.01
CA SER A 68 12.39 -10.75 10.57
C SER A 68 12.26 -9.36 9.94
N ILE A 69 11.03 -8.99 9.52
CA ILE A 69 10.77 -7.73 8.85
C ILE A 69 9.69 -6.94 9.57
N THR A 70 9.98 -5.70 9.88
CA THR A 70 8.99 -4.71 10.33
C THR A 70 8.75 -3.71 9.19
N ALA A 71 7.50 -3.52 8.77
CA ALA A 71 7.20 -2.69 7.61
C ALA A 71 5.96 -1.83 7.79
N ASN A 72 5.93 -0.68 7.11
CA ASN A 72 4.68 0.06 6.92
C ASN A 72 3.65 -0.80 6.19
N THR A 73 2.37 -0.57 6.46
CA THR A 73 1.24 -1.31 5.87
C THR A 73 1.33 -1.41 4.34
N PHE A 74 1.90 -0.38 3.70
CA PHE A 74 2.12 -0.32 2.27
C PHE A 74 2.96 -1.50 1.73
N PHE A 75 3.98 -1.95 2.47
CA PHE A 75 4.89 -3.02 2.04
C PHE A 75 4.45 -4.43 2.46
N ILE A 76 3.37 -4.58 3.23
CA ILE A 76 2.96 -5.90 3.74
C ILE A 76 2.54 -6.86 2.63
N ALA A 77 1.82 -6.36 1.61
CA ALA A 77 1.31 -7.21 0.53
C ALA A 77 2.41 -7.98 -0.25
N PRO A 78 3.52 -7.34 -0.69
CA PRO A 78 4.60 -8.06 -1.38
C PRO A 78 5.39 -8.99 -0.46
N LEU A 79 5.34 -8.81 0.86
CA LEU A 79 6.14 -9.54 1.85
C LEU A 79 5.41 -10.77 2.45
N TYR A 80 4.30 -11.20 1.88
CA TYR A 80 3.43 -12.26 2.44
C TYR A 80 4.13 -13.64 2.63
N LYS A 81 5.29 -13.86 2.02
CA LYS A 81 6.08 -15.09 2.14
C LYS A 81 7.00 -15.11 3.35
N GLN A 82 7.24 -13.96 3.96
CA GLN A 82 8.13 -13.86 5.12
C GLN A 82 7.50 -14.53 6.33
N LYS A 83 8.32 -15.28 7.09
CA LYS A 83 7.87 -16.02 8.27
C LYS A 83 7.55 -15.10 9.44
N GLU A 84 8.37 -14.06 9.62
CA GLU A 84 8.25 -13.08 10.70
C GLU A 84 8.05 -11.68 10.11
N LEU A 85 6.79 -11.28 9.96
CA LEU A 85 6.40 -10.01 9.38
C LEU A 85 5.56 -9.21 10.38
N TYR A 86 6.05 -8.04 10.74
CA TYR A 86 5.40 -7.12 11.67
C TYR A 86 4.97 -5.85 10.96
N THR A 87 3.81 -5.32 11.33
CA THR A 87 3.28 -4.08 10.75
C THR A 87 3.47 -2.91 11.71
N ILE A 88 3.99 -1.81 11.22
CA ILE A 88 4.08 -0.57 11.98
C ILE A 88 2.68 0.04 12.09
N ASN A 89 2.27 0.38 13.31
CA ASN A 89 1.05 1.12 13.54
C ASN A 89 1.27 2.61 13.26
N ASP A 90 0.77 3.09 12.12
CA ASP A 90 0.95 4.47 11.67
C ASP A 90 0.20 5.52 12.52
N ARG A 91 -0.60 5.10 13.50
CA ARG A 91 -1.40 6.02 14.34
C ARG A 91 -0.72 6.38 15.66
N ASP A 92 0.12 5.50 16.18
CA ASP A 92 0.74 5.66 17.48
C ASP A 92 2.20 6.15 17.37
N VAL A 93 2.75 6.58 18.49
CA VAL A 93 4.19 6.77 18.62
C VAL A 93 4.83 5.37 18.60
N PRO A 94 5.92 5.14 17.84
CA PRO A 94 6.53 3.84 17.76
C PRO A 94 7.06 3.41 19.16
N THR A 95 6.70 2.20 19.55
CA THR A 95 7.15 1.52 20.77
C THR A 95 7.48 0.08 20.43
N ASP A 96 8.10 -0.66 21.32
CA ASP A 96 8.40 -2.08 21.09
C ASP A 96 7.15 -2.93 20.78
N GLU A 97 5.97 -2.51 21.26
CA GLU A 97 4.71 -3.19 20.97
C GLU A 97 4.09 -2.76 19.64
N SER A 98 4.19 -1.46 19.27
CA SER A 98 3.56 -0.90 18.06
C SER A 98 4.45 -0.94 16.83
N ALA A 99 5.76 -1.05 17.02
CA ALA A 99 6.78 -1.11 16.00
C ALA A 99 7.94 -1.99 16.48
N PRO A 100 7.77 -3.33 16.48
CA PRO A 100 8.79 -4.26 16.97
C PRO A 100 10.08 -4.13 16.18
N LEU A 101 11.21 -4.23 16.91
CA LEU A 101 12.53 -4.29 16.30
C LEU A 101 12.67 -5.63 15.57
N ALA A 102 13.05 -5.55 14.31
CA ALA A 102 13.29 -6.69 13.44
C ALA A 102 14.66 -6.53 12.76
N ASP A 103 15.14 -7.55 12.06
CA ASP A 103 16.41 -7.50 11.33
C ASP A 103 16.38 -6.45 10.22
N ILE A 104 15.22 -6.28 9.59
CA ILE A 104 14.98 -5.32 8.52
C ILE A 104 13.75 -4.48 8.85
N VAL A 105 13.85 -3.18 8.65
CA VAL A 105 12.72 -2.25 8.77
C VAL A 105 12.52 -1.50 7.45
N LEU A 106 11.30 -1.55 6.92
CA LEU A 106 10.91 -0.92 5.67
C LEU A 106 9.92 0.22 5.92
N LEU A 107 10.36 1.43 5.65
CA LEU A 107 9.56 2.64 5.85
C LEU A 107 9.22 3.30 4.52
N ASP A 108 7.98 3.74 4.39
CA ASP A 108 7.52 4.56 3.27
C ASP A 108 7.82 6.04 3.57
N ARG A 109 8.70 6.67 2.77
CA ARG A 109 9.08 8.08 2.93
C ARG A 109 7.91 9.05 2.70
N THR A 110 6.85 8.60 2.02
CA THR A 110 5.65 9.41 1.81
C THR A 110 4.67 9.34 3.00
N ASN A 111 4.94 8.46 3.97
CA ASN A 111 4.11 8.33 5.16
C ASN A 111 4.27 9.56 6.07
N VAL A 112 3.14 10.07 6.59
CA VAL A 112 3.11 11.24 7.50
C VAL A 112 3.96 11.02 8.76
N LYS A 113 4.14 9.78 9.20
CA LYS A 113 4.94 9.39 10.38
C LYS A 113 6.36 8.95 10.05
N PHE A 114 6.80 9.11 8.80
CA PHE A 114 8.11 8.67 8.36
C PHE A 114 9.24 9.14 9.30
N GLU A 115 9.36 10.44 9.52
CA GLU A 115 10.43 11.03 10.34
C GLU A 115 10.41 10.48 11.79
N THR A 116 9.24 10.28 12.35
CA THR A 116 9.09 9.74 13.71
C THR A 116 9.58 8.30 13.79
N ASN A 117 9.15 7.47 12.84
CA ASN A 117 9.53 6.06 12.76
C ASN A 117 11.03 5.92 12.43
N TYR A 118 11.52 6.70 11.48
CA TYR A 118 12.93 6.70 11.08
C TYR A 118 13.85 7.05 12.26
N ASN A 119 13.54 8.13 12.99
CA ASN A 119 14.32 8.53 14.16
C ASN A 119 14.25 7.50 15.29
N TYR A 120 13.11 6.84 15.48
CA TYR A 120 12.97 5.77 16.45
C TYR A 120 13.93 4.61 16.15
N PHE A 121 13.87 4.01 14.96
CA PHE A 121 14.69 2.87 14.59
C PHE A 121 16.20 3.22 14.50
N THR A 122 16.55 4.40 14.01
CA THR A 122 17.95 4.84 14.02
C THR A 122 18.48 5.07 15.42
N SER A 123 17.65 5.50 16.38
CA SER A 123 18.02 5.60 17.80
C SER A 123 18.31 4.23 18.44
N LEU A 124 17.72 3.16 17.90
CA LEU A 124 17.99 1.77 18.27
C LEU A 124 19.26 1.18 17.61
N GLY A 125 19.97 1.99 16.82
CA GLY A 125 21.22 1.60 16.18
C GLY A 125 21.09 1.01 14.78
N MET A 126 19.89 1.02 14.17
CA MET A 126 19.71 0.58 12.81
C MET A 126 20.36 1.54 11.83
N LYS A 127 20.91 1.01 10.73
CA LYS A 127 21.57 1.78 9.67
C LYS A 127 20.78 1.67 8.37
N GLU A 128 20.62 2.78 7.69
CA GLU A 128 19.97 2.81 6.39
C GLU A 128 20.87 2.18 5.31
N VAL A 129 20.23 1.34 4.50
CA VAL A 129 20.82 0.74 3.29
C VAL A 129 20.14 1.33 2.07
N THR A 130 20.93 1.69 1.06
CA THR A 130 20.42 2.25 -0.18
C THR A 130 19.69 1.16 -0.99
N ILE A 131 18.44 1.41 -1.31
CA ILE A 131 17.63 0.66 -2.27
C ILE A 131 17.44 1.53 -3.52
N GLU A 132 17.19 0.92 -4.67
CA GLU A 132 17.05 1.61 -5.96
C GLU A 132 15.81 2.52 -6.08
N ASP A 133 14.99 2.62 -5.05
CA ASP A 133 13.76 3.42 -5.03
C ASP A 133 13.84 4.52 -3.95
N GLU A 134 13.58 5.77 -4.35
CA GLU A 134 13.65 6.92 -3.44
C GLU A 134 12.52 6.95 -2.40
N ARG A 135 11.43 6.24 -2.63
CA ARG A 135 10.29 6.13 -1.71
C ARG A 135 10.57 5.20 -0.53
N VAL A 136 11.48 4.24 -0.71
CA VAL A 136 11.78 3.22 0.30
C VAL A 136 12.95 3.65 1.18
N ALA A 137 12.75 3.65 2.49
CA ALA A 137 13.84 3.66 3.45
C ALA A 137 13.97 2.27 4.09
N CYS A 138 15.07 1.59 3.80
CA CYS A 138 15.40 0.29 4.36
C CYS A 138 16.44 0.47 5.47
N LEU A 139 16.08 0.07 6.69
CA LEU A 139 16.96 0.11 7.84
C LEU A 139 17.30 -1.34 8.24
N VAL A 140 18.56 -1.61 8.50
CA VAL A 140 19.05 -2.95 8.83
C VAL A 140 19.75 -2.93 10.18
N CYS A 141 19.40 -3.88 11.05
CA CYS A 141 20.09 -4.13 12.28
C CYS A 141 21.34 -4.99 11.98
N ARG A 142 22.44 -4.39 11.56
CA ARG A 142 23.71 -5.11 11.51
C ARG A 142 24.32 -5.09 12.89
N LEU A 143 24.22 -6.19 13.60
CA LEU A 143 25.23 -6.55 14.59
C LEU A 143 26.52 -6.75 13.79
N GLU A 144 27.46 -5.80 13.91
CA GLU A 144 28.82 -6.01 13.43
C GLU A 144 29.38 -7.21 14.20
N LEU A 145 29.50 -8.34 13.50
CA LEU A 145 30.33 -9.47 13.93
C LEU A 145 31.79 -9.15 13.63
#